data_b4885e1eba2769abf96bebea9bfb6f8c
#
_entry.id   b4885e1eba2769abf96bebea9bfb6f8c
#
_cell.length_a   1.000
_cell.length_b   1.000
_cell.length_c   1.000
_cell.angle_alpha   90.00
_cell.angle_beta   90.00
_cell.angle_gamma   90.00
#
_symmetry.space_group_name_H-M   'P 1'
#
loop_
_entity.id
_entity.type
_entity.pdbx_description
1 polymer ?
#
loop_
_entity_poly.entity_id
_entity_poly.type
_entity_poly.pdbx_seq_one_letter_code
_entity_poly.pdbx_strand_id
1 'polypeptide(L)'
;MARIAGVDIPRDKRIEIALTYIYGIGRTLSNRILGEAGIDPNKRTNTLTDEEIAKIRDILERNYKVEGDLRKDVNMSIKRLMDIGCYRGLRHRRGLPVRGQRTRTNSRTRKGPRKTSMKRK
;
A
#
# COMPACT_ATOMS: atom_id res chain seq x y z
N MET A 1 -9.07 -16.74 -10.14
CA MET A 1 -8.31 -15.52 -9.84
C MET A 1 -6.95 -15.85 -9.24
N ALA A 2 -5.92 -15.15 -9.67
CA ALA A 2 -4.62 -15.32 -9.05
C ALA A 2 -4.61 -14.60 -7.70
N ARG A 3 -4.02 -15.25 -6.70
CA ARG A 3 -3.91 -14.68 -5.36
C ARG A 3 -2.44 -14.60 -4.99
N ILE A 4 -1.96 -13.38 -4.77
CA ILE A 4 -0.55 -13.12 -4.45
C ILE A 4 -0.49 -12.30 -3.18
N ALA A 5 0.36 -12.71 -2.24
CA ALA A 5 0.50 -12.03 -0.93
C ALA A 5 -0.83 -11.88 -0.18
N GLY A 6 -1.76 -12.80 -0.36
CA GLY A 6 -3.08 -12.75 0.24
C GLY A 6 -4.07 -11.82 -0.44
N VAL A 7 -3.71 -11.25 -1.59
CA VAL A 7 -4.56 -10.30 -2.33
C VAL A 7 -5.04 -10.95 -3.63
N ASP A 8 -6.33 -10.84 -3.90
CA ASP A 8 -6.91 -11.28 -5.16
C ASP A 8 -6.60 -10.24 -6.24
N ILE A 9 -5.90 -10.66 -7.28
CA ILE A 9 -5.44 -9.78 -8.34
C ILE A 9 -6.47 -9.75 -9.47
N PRO A 10 -6.78 -8.56 -10.04
CA PRO A 10 -7.73 -8.47 -11.15
C PRO A 10 -7.30 -9.31 -12.36
N ARG A 11 -8.24 -10.03 -12.95
CA ARG A 11 -7.98 -10.93 -14.08
C ARG A 11 -7.74 -10.21 -15.40
N ASP A 12 -8.46 -9.14 -15.62
CA ASP A 12 -8.52 -8.44 -16.91
C ASP A 12 -7.54 -7.28 -17.01
N LYS A 13 -6.72 -7.07 -15.98
CA LYS A 13 -5.68 -6.06 -16.01
C LYS A 13 -4.36 -6.64 -16.47
N ARG A 14 -3.50 -5.80 -17.08
CA ARG A 14 -2.12 -6.20 -17.36
C ARG A 14 -1.43 -6.49 -16.03
N ILE A 15 -0.51 -7.43 -16.03
CA ILE A 15 0.16 -7.83 -14.78
C ILE A 15 0.91 -6.67 -14.13
N GLU A 16 1.45 -5.75 -14.91
CA GLU A 16 2.08 -4.52 -14.40
C GLU A 16 1.14 -3.72 -13.50
N ILE A 17 -0.10 -3.56 -13.94
CA ILE A 17 -1.11 -2.80 -13.19
C ILE A 17 -1.71 -3.66 -12.07
N ALA A 18 -1.92 -4.92 -12.32
CA ALA A 18 -2.51 -5.84 -11.34
C ALA A 18 -1.68 -5.95 -10.07
N LEU A 19 -0.35 -5.98 -10.18
CA LEU A 19 0.53 -6.05 -9.01
C LEU A 19 0.44 -4.81 -8.12
N THR A 20 0.07 -3.67 -8.67
CA THR A 20 -0.08 -2.44 -7.86
C THR A 20 -1.25 -2.49 -6.88
N TYR A 21 -2.13 -3.48 -7.00
CA TYR A 21 -3.22 -3.70 -6.04
C TYR A 21 -2.73 -4.25 -4.71
N ILE A 22 -1.48 -4.72 -4.67
CA ILE A 22 -0.85 -5.19 -3.44
C ILE A 22 -0.28 -3.99 -2.69
N TYR A 23 -0.60 -3.86 -1.41
CA TYR A 23 -0.08 -2.77 -0.59
C TYR A 23 1.45 -2.82 -0.54
N GLY A 24 2.07 -1.74 -0.89
CA GLY A 24 3.54 -1.62 -0.91
C GLY A 24 4.16 -1.79 -2.29
N ILE A 25 3.38 -2.14 -3.31
CA ILE A 25 3.86 -2.25 -4.68
C ILE A 25 3.27 -1.13 -5.53
N GLY A 26 4.12 -0.26 -6.00
CA GLY A 26 3.78 0.74 -7.00
C GLY A 26 4.20 0.26 -8.38
N ARG A 27 4.02 1.12 -9.37
CA ARG A 27 4.32 0.78 -10.76
C ARG A 27 5.81 0.45 -10.98
N THR A 28 6.70 1.18 -10.33
CA THR A 28 8.15 0.96 -10.45
C THR A 28 8.57 -0.39 -9.89
N LEU A 29 8.08 -0.74 -8.69
CA LEU A 29 8.37 -2.04 -8.09
C LEU A 29 7.74 -3.17 -8.90
N SER A 30 6.53 -2.97 -9.41
CA SER A 30 5.87 -3.94 -10.28
C SER A 30 6.75 -4.28 -11.48
N ASN A 31 7.26 -3.28 -12.18
CA ASN A 31 8.14 -3.49 -13.33
C ASN A 31 9.44 -4.18 -12.94
N ARG A 32 10.01 -3.84 -11.80
CA ARG A 32 11.23 -4.47 -11.31
C ARG A 32 11.01 -5.95 -11.00
N ILE A 33 9.91 -6.27 -10.34
CA ILE A 33 9.56 -7.66 -10.01
C ILE A 33 9.37 -8.48 -11.28
N LEU A 34 8.65 -7.94 -12.26
CA LEU A 34 8.41 -8.62 -13.52
C LEU A 34 9.69 -8.80 -14.33
N GLY A 35 10.60 -7.84 -14.27
CA GLY A 35 11.92 -7.95 -14.87
C GLY A 35 12.75 -9.08 -14.26
N GLU A 36 12.72 -9.21 -12.94
CA GLU A 36 13.41 -10.30 -12.23
C GLU A 36 12.80 -11.66 -12.56
N ALA A 37 11.49 -11.72 -12.71
CA ALA A 37 10.78 -12.96 -13.04
C ALA A 37 10.83 -13.31 -14.52
N GLY A 38 11.27 -12.39 -15.38
CA GLY A 38 11.30 -12.61 -16.83
C GLY A 38 9.91 -12.66 -17.47
N ILE A 39 8.97 -11.90 -16.92
CA ILE A 39 7.57 -11.87 -17.40
C ILE A 39 7.32 -10.56 -18.14
N ASP A 40 6.61 -10.65 -19.28
CA ASP A 40 6.22 -9.46 -20.04
C ASP A 40 5.21 -8.62 -19.22
N PRO A 41 5.51 -7.34 -18.94
CA PRO A 41 4.59 -6.46 -18.20
C PRO A 41 3.22 -6.28 -18.87
N ASN A 42 3.15 -6.43 -20.16
CA ASN A 42 1.90 -6.25 -20.92
C ASN A 42 1.00 -7.48 -20.89
N LYS A 43 1.48 -8.59 -20.37
CA LYS A 43 0.70 -9.83 -20.31
C LYS A 43 -0.49 -9.67 -19.34
N ARG A 44 -1.65 -10.16 -19.77
CA ARG A 44 -2.84 -10.13 -18.91
C ARG A 44 -2.73 -11.15 -17.78
N THR A 45 -3.27 -10.83 -16.62
CA THR A 45 -3.21 -11.71 -15.45
C THR A 45 -3.83 -13.07 -15.72
N ASN A 46 -4.94 -13.10 -16.45
CA ASN A 46 -5.64 -14.35 -16.76
C ASN A 46 -4.86 -15.26 -17.71
N THR A 47 -3.84 -14.77 -18.40
CA THR A 47 -3.00 -15.57 -19.30
C THR A 47 -1.71 -16.06 -18.65
N LEU A 48 -1.47 -15.70 -17.39
CA LEU A 48 -0.29 -16.15 -16.65
C LEU A 48 -0.38 -17.63 -16.32
N THR A 49 0.76 -18.31 -16.44
CA THR A 49 0.85 -19.71 -16.00
C THR A 49 1.08 -19.79 -14.49
N ASP A 50 0.79 -20.95 -13.90
CA ASP A 50 1.02 -21.16 -12.47
C ASP A 50 2.51 -21.00 -12.10
N GLU A 51 3.41 -21.38 -13.00
CA GLU A 51 4.85 -21.21 -12.81
C GLU A 51 5.24 -19.74 -12.73
N GLU A 52 4.66 -18.91 -13.58
CA GLU A 52 4.91 -17.48 -13.57
C GLU A 52 4.42 -16.83 -12.28
N ILE A 53 3.24 -17.22 -11.82
CA ILE A 53 2.67 -16.76 -10.56
C ILE A 53 3.56 -17.18 -9.38
N ALA A 54 4.04 -18.43 -9.40
CA ALA A 54 4.94 -18.93 -8.36
C ALA A 54 6.25 -18.14 -8.32
N LYS A 55 6.80 -17.76 -9.46
CA LYS A 55 8.01 -16.92 -9.52
C LYS A 55 7.78 -15.56 -8.89
N ILE A 56 6.64 -14.93 -9.17
CA ILE A 56 6.30 -13.65 -8.59
C ILE A 56 6.18 -13.76 -7.07
N ARG A 57 5.51 -14.81 -6.58
CA ARG A 57 5.37 -15.06 -5.14
C ARG A 57 6.72 -15.22 -4.46
N ASP A 58 7.61 -16.00 -5.05
CA ASP A 58 8.95 -16.23 -4.49
C ASP A 58 9.75 -14.95 -4.39
N ILE A 59 9.71 -14.12 -5.42
CA ILE A 59 10.43 -12.85 -5.44
C ILE A 59 9.89 -11.92 -4.35
N LEU A 60 8.58 -11.85 -4.20
CA LEU A 60 7.95 -11.02 -3.17
C LEU A 60 8.32 -11.46 -1.77
N GLU A 61 8.31 -12.77 -1.50
CA GLU A 61 8.65 -13.29 -0.19
C GLU A 61 10.11 -13.06 0.19
N ARG A 62 11.02 -13.16 -0.78
CA ARG A 62 12.45 -13.03 -0.52
C ARG A 62 12.94 -11.61 -0.38
N ASN A 63 12.46 -10.72 -1.21
CA ASN A 63 13.10 -9.41 -1.40
C ASN A 63 12.26 -8.21 -0.96
N TYR A 64 10.97 -8.39 -0.73
CA TYR A 64 10.07 -7.27 -0.49
C TYR A 64 9.16 -7.48 0.71
N LYS A 65 8.91 -6.41 1.44
CA LYS A 65 7.87 -6.38 2.48
C LYS A 65 6.62 -5.75 1.89
N VAL A 66 5.51 -6.48 1.91
CA VAL A 66 4.25 -6.03 1.33
C VAL A 66 3.10 -6.43 2.25
N GLU A 67 1.94 -5.84 2.02
CA GLU A 67 0.69 -6.12 2.73
C GLU A 67 0.86 -6.11 4.26
N GLY A 68 0.49 -7.18 4.94
CA GLY A 68 0.49 -7.24 6.39
C GLY A 68 1.82 -6.89 7.03
N ASP A 69 2.93 -7.39 6.49
CA ASP A 69 4.26 -7.11 7.02
C ASP A 69 4.62 -5.63 6.90
N LEU A 70 4.31 -5.03 5.76
CA LEU A 70 4.56 -3.61 5.55
C LEU A 70 3.65 -2.74 6.43
N ARG A 71 2.37 -3.10 6.54
CA ARG A 71 1.42 -2.39 7.40
C ARG A 71 1.90 -2.42 8.85
N LYS A 72 2.39 -3.57 9.29
CA LYS A 72 2.94 -3.72 10.63
C LYS A 72 4.14 -2.82 10.85
N ASP A 73 5.08 -2.78 9.91
CA ASP A 73 6.27 -1.93 9.99
C ASP A 73 5.89 -0.44 10.07
N VAL A 74 4.98 0.00 9.23
CA VAL A 74 4.51 1.39 9.24
C VAL A 74 3.86 1.74 10.58
N ASN A 75 2.99 0.87 11.07
CA ASN A 75 2.31 1.09 12.35
C ASN A 75 3.30 1.11 13.51
N MET A 76 4.32 0.26 13.50
CA MET A 76 5.36 0.25 14.52
C MET A 76 6.20 1.52 14.47
N SER A 77 6.51 2.02 13.28
CA SER A 77 7.23 3.28 13.11
C SER A 77 6.45 4.45 13.68
N ILE A 78 5.16 4.50 13.39
CA ILE A 78 4.27 5.54 13.94
C ILE A 78 4.18 5.44 15.46
N LYS A 79 4.02 4.22 15.98
CA LYS A 79 3.97 3.99 17.42
C LYS A 79 5.25 4.45 18.10
N ARG A 80 6.39 4.17 17.49
CA ARG A 80 7.69 4.65 18.02
C ARG A 80 7.72 6.16 18.14
N LEU A 81 7.25 6.88 17.13
CA LEU A 81 7.18 8.33 17.17
C LEU A 81 6.29 8.83 18.30
N MET A 82 5.16 8.17 18.51
CA MET A 82 4.25 8.50 19.60
C MET A 82 4.88 8.24 20.97
N ASP A 83 5.58 7.12 21.13
CA ASP A 83 6.22 6.74 22.38
C ASP A 83 7.37 7.66 22.75
N ILE A 84 8.12 8.13 21.75
CA ILE A 84 9.20 9.10 21.96
C ILE A 84 8.63 10.47 22.38
N GLY A 85 7.40 10.78 21.97
CA GLY A 85 6.76 12.06 22.27
C GLY A 85 7.25 13.22 21.41
N CYS A 86 7.82 12.92 20.23
CA CYS A 86 8.25 13.96 19.31
C CYS A 86 7.06 14.67 18.64
N TYR A 87 7.32 15.78 17.97
CA TYR A 87 6.27 16.54 17.31
C TYR A 87 5.47 15.69 16.31
N ARG A 88 6.14 14.92 15.47
CA ARG A 88 5.46 14.04 14.51
C ARG A 88 4.56 13.02 15.21
N GLY A 89 5.03 12.45 16.31
CA GLY A 89 4.25 11.50 17.10
C GLY A 89 3.00 12.14 17.68
N LEU A 90 3.08 13.35 18.17
CA LEU A 90 1.93 14.08 18.68
C LEU A 90 0.91 14.38 17.59
N ARG A 91 1.36 14.70 16.37
CA ARG A 91 0.46 14.90 15.23
C ARG A 91 -0.27 13.62 14.86
N HIS A 92 0.42 12.47 14.86
CA HIS A 92 -0.22 11.17 14.63
C HIS A 92 -1.25 10.85 15.71
N ARG A 93 -0.91 11.10 16.97
CA ARG A 93 -1.80 10.84 18.09
C ARG A 93 -3.10 11.62 17.98
N ARG A 94 -3.02 12.87 17.53
CA ARG A 94 -4.18 13.75 17.39
C ARG A 94 -4.92 13.59 16.07
N GLY A 95 -4.40 12.75 15.14
CA GLY A 95 -4.99 12.60 13.82
C GLY A 95 -4.85 13.82 12.94
N LEU A 96 -3.78 14.59 13.09
CA LEU A 96 -3.52 15.81 12.34
C LEU A 96 -2.44 15.58 11.28
N PRO A 97 -2.37 16.44 10.25
CA PRO A 97 -1.30 16.37 9.26
C PRO A 97 0.07 16.50 9.90
N VAL A 98 1.04 15.73 9.44
CA VAL A 98 2.37 15.60 10.06
C VAL A 98 3.42 16.48 9.39
N ARG A 99 3.19 16.88 8.13
CA ARG A 99 4.18 17.59 7.32
C ARG A 99 3.94 19.09 7.20
N GLY A 100 3.47 19.72 8.27
CA GLY A 100 3.31 21.17 8.30
C GLY A 100 2.18 21.71 7.46
N GLN A 101 1.23 20.88 7.09
CA GLN A 101 0.10 21.31 6.29
C GLN A 101 -0.88 22.13 7.09
N ARG A 102 -1.60 23.02 6.40
CA ARG A 102 -2.60 23.87 7.01
C ARG A 102 -3.78 23.05 7.54
N THR A 103 -4.23 23.35 8.75
CA THR A 103 -5.35 22.63 9.37
C THR A 103 -6.65 23.41 9.43
N ARG A 104 -6.57 24.74 9.31
CA ARG A 104 -7.73 25.60 9.44
C ARG A 104 -8.74 25.43 8.31
N THR A 105 -8.28 25.27 7.08
CA THR A 105 -9.13 25.22 5.89
C THR A 105 -9.16 23.87 5.20
N ASN A 106 -8.05 23.14 5.22
CA ASN A 106 -7.87 21.90 4.48
C ASN A 106 -7.61 20.74 5.44
N SER A 107 -6.80 19.78 5.06
CA SER A 107 -6.44 18.59 5.84
C SER A 107 -7.54 17.50 5.90
N ARG A 108 -8.42 17.50 4.90
CA ARG A 108 -9.54 16.53 4.87
C ARG A 108 -9.08 15.08 4.73
N THR A 109 -7.98 14.84 4.02
CA THR A 109 -7.44 13.48 3.86
C THR A 109 -7.14 12.86 5.23
N ARG A 110 -6.53 13.64 6.11
CA ARG A 110 -6.15 13.16 7.45
C ARG A 110 -7.31 13.18 8.43
N LYS A 111 -8.11 14.24 8.42
CA LYS A 111 -9.24 14.41 9.34
C LYS A 111 -10.51 13.66 8.90
N GLY A 112 -10.60 13.34 7.63
CA GLY A 112 -11.80 12.78 7.05
C GLY A 112 -12.83 13.84 6.66
N PRO A 113 -13.99 13.42 6.11
CA PRO A 113 -15.04 14.35 5.70
C PRO A 113 -15.56 15.19 6.85
N ARG A 114 -16.05 16.39 6.54
CA ARG A 114 -16.65 17.24 7.55
C ARG A 114 -17.88 16.58 8.15
N LYS A 115 -18.04 16.71 9.45
CA LYS A 115 -19.24 16.28 10.12
C LYS A 115 -20.38 17.24 9.78
N THR A 116 -21.57 16.70 9.54
CA THR A 116 -22.73 17.54 9.22
C THR A 116 -23.23 18.28 10.45
N SER A 117 -23.80 19.47 10.24
CA SER A 117 -24.35 20.28 11.31
C SER A 117 -25.52 19.62 12.05
N MET A 118 -26.19 18.67 11.41
CA MET A 118 -27.32 17.96 12.01
C MET A 118 -26.94 17.19 13.28
N LYS A 119 -25.70 16.81 13.42
CA LYS A 119 -25.22 16.05 14.60
C LYS A 119 -25.03 16.94 15.83
N ARG A 120 -25.23 18.22 15.72
CA ARG A 120 -25.05 19.14 16.84
C ARG A 120 -26.24 19.19 17.80
N LYS A 121 -27.33 18.61 17.43
CA LYS A 121 -28.55 18.62 18.28
C LYS A 121 -28.43 17.76 19.52
#